data_8ec56c453dce5e2af058dbd9be93fcf9
#
_entry.id   8ec56c453dce5e2af058dbd9be93fcf9
#
_cell.length_a   1.000
_cell.length_b   1.000
_cell.length_c   1.000
_cell.angle_alpha   90.00
_cell.angle_beta   90.00
_cell.angle_gamma   90.00
#
_symmetry.space_group_name_H-M   'P 1'
#
loop_
_entity.id
_entity.type
_entity.pdbx_description
1 polymer ?
#
loop_
_entity_poly.entity_id
_entity_poly.type
_entity_poly.pdbx_seq_one_letter_code
_entity_poly.pdbx_strand_id
1 'polypeptide(L)'
;MSKKISISLLLLCLGLFSQAQSYQKMPQGVKTTVQGIDVEVAFYSPSIVRVYKTPEGSSYDKKSLVVMKEPEETFVEFAMNKEYIRLKSDALQVEVNSSTGGINFYDATGRVLLKDKDYGTQFTPFDDAGTFSYNVRQAFLLDKDEVIYGLGQQQTGKVNQRNQKLFLRNKNMSICIPFIHSVKGYGLYWDNYSPTMFTDNPQEMSFDSEVGDCADYYFIYGSNADGVIAGVRDLTGQAPLYPLWTLGFWQCRERIRVRMNCAKWLMNTVIGKFLWMESFRIGSIGDVILTGTP
;
A
#
# COMPACT_ATOMS: atom_id res chain seq x y z
N MET A 1 39.05 -1.47 -73.62
CA MET A 1 38.11 -2.16 -72.73
C MET A 1 38.18 -1.51 -71.36
N SER A 2 37.28 -0.61 -71.11
CA SER A 2 37.19 0.15 -69.81
C SER A 2 36.16 -0.48 -68.91
N LYS A 3 36.58 -1.04 -67.76
CA LYS A 3 35.71 -1.57 -66.76
C LYS A 3 35.20 -0.39 -65.84
N LYS A 4 33.95 -0.09 -65.97
CA LYS A 4 33.27 0.84 -65.04
C LYS A 4 33.03 0.11 -63.71
N ILE A 5 33.65 0.57 -62.65
CA ILE A 5 33.38 0.14 -61.28
C ILE A 5 32.22 0.97 -60.81
N SER A 6 31.02 0.32 -60.63
CA SER A 6 29.84 0.92 -59.94
C SER A 6 30.01 0.78 -58.43
N ILE A 7 30.23 1.87 -57.76
CA ILE A 7 30.24 1.93 -56.33
C ILE A 7 28.76 2.14 -55.89
N SER A 8 28.13 1.05 -55.42
CA SER A 8 26.82 1.13 -54.75
C SER A 8 27.03 1.68 -53.36
N LEU A 9 26.62 2.92 -53.16
CA LEU A 9 26.57 3.59 -51.85
C LEU A 9 25.42 3.00 -51.07
N LEU A 10 25.68 2.05 -50.18
CA LEU A 10 24.69 1.51 -49.24
C LEU A 10 24.49 2.55 -48.15
N LEU A 11 23.45 3.38 -48.28
CA LEU A 11 22.98 4.27 -47.21
C LEU A 11 22.41 3.40 -46.09
N LEU A 12 23.20 3.19 -45.04
CA LEU A 12 22.76 2.62 -43.79
C LEU A 12 21.96 3.70 -43.05
N CYS A 13 20.66 3.73 -43.28
CA CYS A 13 19.73 4.52 -42.43
C CYS A 13 19.71 3.89 -41.03
N LEU A 14 20.63 4.31 -40.18
CA LEU A 14 20.49 4.16 -38.72
C LEU A 14 19.30 5.03 -38.32
N GLY A 15 18.12 4.40 -38.34
CA GLY A 15 16.96 4.96 -37.72
C GLY A 15 17.22 5.06 -36.21
N LEU A 16 17.59 6.25 -35.76
CA LEU A 16 17.50 6.61 -34.36
C LEU A 16 16.00 6.57 -34.01
N PHE A 17 15.55 5.40 -33.53
CA PHE A 17 14.29 5.32 -32.81
C PHE A 17 14.46 6.17 -31.54
N SER A 18 14.21 7.46 -31.68
CA SER A 18 13.83 8.27 -30.52
C SER A 18 12.54 7.63 -30.02
N GLN A 19 12.61 6.81 -28.99
CA GLN A 19 11.43 6.42 -28.23
C GLN A 19 10.83 7.72 -27.68
N ALA A 20 9.85 8.26 -28.41
CA ALA A 20 9.04 9.31 -27.88
C ALA A 20 8.34 8.71 -26.65
N GLN A 21 8.72 9.21 -25.48
CA GLN A 21 8.09 8.79 -24.23
C GLN A 21 6.59 9.00 -24.38
N SER A 22 5.83 7.89 -24.43
CA SER A 22 4.38 7.95 -24.53
C SER A 22 3.84 8.15 -23.12
N TYR A 23 3.20 9.28 -22.90
CA TYR A 23 2.42 9.51 -21.71
C TYR A 23 1.00 9.87 -22.09
N GLN A 24 0.05 9.53 -21.24
CA GLN A 24 -1.33 9.91 -21.34
C GLN A 24 -1.69 10.80 -20.16
N LYS A 25 -2.04 12.05 -20.42
CA LYS A 25 -2.57 12.94 -19.40
C LYS A 25 -3.98 12.53 -19.03
N MET A 26 -4.25 12.40 -17.74
CA MET A 26 -5.56 12.15 -17.16
C MET A 26 -6.06 13.42 -16.46
N PRO A 27 -7.36 13.53 -16.13
CA PRO A 27 -7.91 14.72 -15.46
C PRO A 27 -7.17 15.09 -14.17
N GLN A 28 -6.82 14.10 -13.36
CA GLN A 28 -6.12 14.29 -12.08
C GLN A 28 -4.76 13.60 -12.02
N GLY A 29 -4.15 13.29 -13.17
CA GLY A 29 -2.92 12.50 -13.13
C GLY A 29 -2.28 12.26 -14.47
N VAL A 30 -1.46 11.22 -14.50
CA VAL A 30 -0.72 10.78 -15.69
C VAL A 30 -0.58 9.26 -15.72
N LYS A 31 -0.63 8.69 -16.90
CA LYS A 31 -0.23 7.32 -17.19
C LYS A 31 0.95 7.35 -18.16
N THR A 32 1.98 6.56 -17.90
CA THR A 32 3.17 6.43 -18.75
C THR A 32 3.75 5.03 -18.65
N THR A 33 4.51 4.60 -19.64
CA THR A 33 5.22 3.33 -19.60
C THR A 33 6.70 3.59 -19.50
N VAL A 34 7.36 3.01 -18.51
CA VAL A 34 8.80 3.15 -18.27
C VAL A 34 9.39 1.78 -17.94
N GLN A 35 10.42 1.37 -18.68
CA GLN A 35 11.16 0.12 -18.44
C GLN A 35 10.27 -1.14 -18.37
N GLY A 36 9.27 -1.23 -19.24
CA GLY A 36 8.33 -2.37 -19.27
C GLY A 36 7.33 -2.40 -18.13
N ILE A 37 7.13 -1.26 -17.46
CA ILE A 37 6.14 -1.06 -16.39
C ILE A 37 5.22 0.09 -16.77
N ASP A 38 3.92 -0.17 -16.77
CA ASP A 38 2.91 0.87 -16.85
C ASP A 38 2.77 1.53 -15.49
N VAL A 39 2.94 2.84 -15.44
CA VAL A 39 2.91 3.66 -14.22
C VAL A 39 1.76 4.64 -14.33
N GLU A 40 0.84 4.58 -13.40
CA GLU A 40 -0.26 5.52 -13.27
C GLU A 40 -0.14 6.26 -11.94
N VAL A 41 -0.21 7.58 -11.99
CA VAL A 41 -0.20 8.47 -10.82
C VAL A 41 -1.46 9.31 -10.89
N ALA A 42 -2.32 9.19 -9.88
CA ALA A 42 -3.61 9.88 -9.82
C ALA A 42 -3.84 10.53 -8.45
N PHE A 43 -4.21 11.80 -8.45
CA PHE A 43 -4.66 12.49 -7.25
C PHE A 43 -6.08 12.07 -6.89
N TYR A 44 -6.27 11.61 -5.67
CA TYR A 44 -7.57 11.30 -5.05
C TYR A 44 -8.12 12.51 -4.28
N SER A 45 -7.23 13.40 -3.86
CA SER A 45 -7.50 14.73 -3.31
C SER A 45 -6.22 15.57 -3.45
N PRO A 46 -6.21 16.86 -3.12
CA PRO A 46 -4.97 17.65 -3.15
C PRO A 46 -3.81 17.06 -2.33
N SER A 47 -4.10 16.23 -1.34
CA SER A 47 -3.11 15.65 -0.40
C SER A 47 -3.00 14.12 -0.45
N ILE A 48 -3.77 13.44 -1.31
CA ILE A 48 -3.74 11.98 -1.44
C ILE A 48 -3.47 11.61 -2.89
N VAL A 49 -2.46 10.79 -3.11
CA VAL A 49 -2.04 10.34 -4.44
C VAL A 49 -1.99 8.81 -4.47
N ARG A 50 -2.66 8.20 -5.43
CA ARG A 50 -2.50 6.79 -5.76
C ARG A 50 -1.40 6.63 -6.78
N VAL A 51 -0.53 5.65 -6.56
CA VAL A 51 0.41 5.14 -7.53
C VAL A 51 0.08 3.69 -7.82
N TYR A 52 -0.19 3.44 -9.08
CA TYR A 52 -0.58 2.13 -9.57
C TYR A 52 0.39 1.70 -10.68
N LYS A 53 1.06 0.59 -10.48
CA LYS A 53 2.05 0.08 -11.42
C LYS A 53 1.74 -1.37 -11.78
N THR A 54 1.83 -1.69 -13.07
CA THR A 54 1.62 -3.06 -13.59
C THR A 54 2.71 -3.39 -14.62
N PRO A 55 2.98 -4.66 -14.90
CA PRO A 55 3.74 -5.01 -16.10
C PRO A 55 3.10 -4.38 -17.34
N GLU A 56 3.94 -3.92 -18.28
CA GLU A 56 3.52 -3.27 -19.51
C GLU A 56 2.47 -4.11 -20.27
N GLY A 57 1.39 -3.45 -20.67
CA GLY A 57 0.29 -4.08 -21.42
C GLY A 57 -0.63 -4.98 -20.57
N SER A 58 -0.49 -4.96 -19.24
CA SER A 58 -1.44 -5.64 -18.37
C SER A 58 -2.81 -5.00 -18.45
N SER A 59 -3.86 -5.83 -18.53
CA SER A 59 -5.26 -5.39 -18.45
C SER A 59 -5.83 -5.48 -17.04
N TYR A 60 -5.00 -5.76 -16.03
CA TYR A 60 -5.45 -5.90 -14.66
C TYR A 60 -5.93 -4.57 -14.09
N ASP A 61 -7.20 -4.52 -13.71
CA ASP A 61 -7.84 -3.36 -13.05
C ASP A 61 -8.26 -3.76 -11.64
N LYS A 62 -7.48 -3.31 -10.66
CA LYS A 62 -7.70 -3.64 -9.27
C LYS A 62 -8.75 -2.74 -8.63
N LYS A 63 -9.78 -3.37 -8.07
CA LYS A 63 -10.69 -2.72 -7.11
C LYS A 63 -10.16 -2.96 -5.70
N SER A 64 -9.87 -1.89 -4.98
CA SER A 64 -9.46 -1.98 -3.59
C SER A 64 -10.61 -2.49 -2.72
N LEU A 65 -10.29 -3.35 -1.74
CA LEU A 65 -11.23 -3.79 -0.69
C LEU A 65 -11.24 -2.83 0.50
N VAL A 66 -10.29 -1.91 0.57
CA VAL A 66 -10.07 -1.03 1.72
C VAL A 66 -10.36 0.42 1.38
N VAL A 67 -10.01 0.84 0.16
CA VAL A 67 -10.20 2.21 -0.28
C VAL A 67 -11.63 2.42 -0.77
N MET A 68 -12.33 3.31 -0.08
CA MET A 68 -13.73 3.66 -0.36
C MET A 68 -13.86 5.00 -1.10
N LYS A 69 -12.81 5.81 -1.03
CA LYS A 69 -12.79 7.13 -1.65
C LYS A 69 -12.65 7.00 -3.16
N GLU A 70 -13.53 7.68 -3.88
CA GLU A 70 -13.36 7.93 -5.31
C GLU A 70 -12.49 9.19 -5.52
N PRO A 71 -11.75 9.31 -6.65
CA PRO A 71 -10.98 10.50 -6.94
C PRO A 71 -11.85 11.75 -6.97
N GLU A 72 -11.50 12.76 -6.18
CA GLU A 72 -12.15 14.07 -6.21
C GLU A 72 -11.64 14.89 -7.39
N GLU A 73 -12.49 15.76 -7.92
CA GLU A 73 -12.06 16.76 -8.89
C GLU A 73 -11.01 17.67 -8.24
N THR A 74 -9.76 17.47 -8.63
CA THR A 74 -8.61 18.17 -8.07
C THR A 74 -7.88 18.90 -9.17
N PHE A 75 -7.64 20.20 -8.97
CA PHE A 75 -6.78 20.95 -9.88
C PHE A 75 -5.33 20.45 -9.75
N VAL A 76 -4.77 19.98 -10.87
CA VAL A 76 -3.41 19.47 -10.94
C VAL A 76 -2.67 20.17 -12.08
N GLU A 77 -1.67 20.99 -11.73
CA GLU A 77 -0.74 21.55 -12.70
C GLU A 77 0.12 20.42 -13.28
N PHE A 78 0.24 20.41 -14.60
CA PHE A 78 1.06 19.45 -15.31
C PHE A 78 2.25 20.17 -15.96
N ALA A 79 3.46 19.69 -15.71
CA ALA A 79 4.67 20.13 -16.40
C ALA A 79 5.54 18.91 -16.74
N MET A 80 6.30 18.99 -17.82
CA MET A 80 7.19 17.93 -18.22
C MET A 80 8.51 18.50 -18.75
N ASN A 81 9.59 17.82 -18.43
CA ASN A 81 10.90 18.01 -19.05
C ASN A 81 11.45 16.65 -19.52
N LYS A 82 12.72 16.58 -19.95
CA LYS A 82 13.32 15.33 -20.44
C LYS A 82 13.46 14.24 -19.38
N GLU A 83 13.51 14.61 -18.11
CA GLU A 83 13.80 13.70 -17.00
C GLU A 83 12.56 13.35 -16.17
N TYR A 84 11.62 14.30 -16.05
CA TYR A 84 10.50 14.17 -15.14
C TYR A 84 9.19 14.64 -15.75
N ILE A 85 8.12 13.90 -15.42
CA ILE A 85 6.75 14.38 -15.49
C ILE A 85 6.39 14.87 -14.09
N ARG A 86 5.97 16.14 -14.00
CA ARG A 86 5.62 16.78 -12.73
C ARG A 86 4.13 17.04 -12.68
N LEU A 87 3.52 16.64 -11.57
CA LEU A 87 2.15 16.90 -11.20
C LEU A 87 2.16 17.71 -9.90
N LYS A 88 1.40 18.80 -9.84
CA LYS A 88 1.35 19.65 -8.65
C LYS A 88 -0.07 20.04 -8.32
N SER A 89 -0.48 19.79 -7.08
CA SER A 89 -1.69 20.31 -6.44
C SER A 89 -1.33 21.44 -5.47
N ASP A 90 -2.33 21.95 -4.76
CA ASP A 90 -2.10 22.97 -3.71
C ASP A 90 -1.28 22.42 -2.52
N ALA A 91 -1.31 21.11 -2.26
CA ALA A 91 -0.67 20.49 -1.11
C ALA A 91 0.60 19.72 -1.45
N LEU A 92 0.68 19.11 -2.63
CA LEU A 92 1.73 18.18 -3.02
C LEU A 92 2.28 18.47 -4.41
N GLN A 93 3.57 18.15 -4.58
CA GLN A 93 4.18 17.95 -5.89
C GLN A 93 4.66 16.51 -6.02
N VAL A 94 4.37 15.88 -7.14
CA VAL A 94 4.80 14.52 -7.49
C VAL A 94 5.58 14.57 -8.78
N GLU A 95 6.74 13.91 -8.81
CA GLU A 95 7.59 13.79 -9.99
C GLU A 95 7.74 12.32 -10.35
N VAL A 96 7.46 11.97 -11.60
CA VAL A 96 7.71 10.65 -12.18
C VAL A 96 8.97 10.74 -13.01
N ASN A 97 10.00 9.98 -12.64
CA ASN A 97 11.23 9.90 -13.42
C ASN A 97 10.97 9.12 -14.71
N SER A 98 11.17 9.79 -15.82
CA SER A 98 10.90 9.27 -17.16
C SER A 98 11.82 8.13 -17.61
N SER A 99 12.95 7.95 -16.92
CA SER A 99 13.93 6.92 -17.27
C SER A 99 13.88 5.69 -16.37
N THR A 100 13.53 5.89 -15.07
CA THR A 100 13.55 4.82 -14.06
C THR A 100 12.16 4.40 -13.58
N GLY A 101 11.12 5.23 -13.86
CA GLY A 101 9.77 5.02 -13.33
C GLY A 101 9.65 5.29 -11.82
N GLY A 102 10.71 5.80 -11.20
CA GLY A 102 10.71 6.19 -9.80
C GLY A 102 9.87 7.44 -9.55
N ILE A 103 9.23 7.52 -8.39
CA ILE A 103 8.32 8.60 -8.02
C ILE A 103 8.88 9.33 -6.82
N ASN A 104 8.91 10.66 -6.89
CA ASN A 104 9.33 11.51 -5.79
C ASN A 104 8.15 12.37 -5.32
N PHE A 105 7.98 12.47 -4.02
CA PHE A 105 6.93 13.26 -3.37
C PHE A 105 7.55 14.44 -2.63
N TYR A 106 6.97 15.61 -2.83
CA TYR A 106 7.38 16.86 -2.20
C TYR A 106 6.15 17.55 -1.62
N ASP A 107 6.33 18.32 -0.56
CA ASP A 107 5.30 19.25 -0.12
C ASP A 107 5.20 20.49 -1.04
N ALA A 108 4.22 21.35 -0.80
CA ALA A 108 4.00 22.56 -1.59
C ALA A 108 5.19 23.53 -1.59
N THR A 109 6.10 23.43 -0.59
CA THR A 109 7.31 24.26 -0.48
C THR A 109 8.50 23.67 -1.24
N GLY A 110 8.38 22.44 -1.76
CA GLY A 110 9.45 21.71 -2.46
C GLY A 110 10.36 20.90 -1.54
N ARG A 111 9.99 20.73 -0.26
CA ARG A 111 10.70 19.84 0.66
C ARG A 111 10.41 18.38 0.29
N VAL A 112 11.46 17.58 0.16
CA VAL A 112 11.33 16.14 -0.12
C VAL A 112 10.64 15.44 1.05
N LEU A 113 9.59 14.70 0.73
CA LEU A 113 8.87 13.85 1.69
C LEU A 113 9.31 12.39 1.56
N LEU A 114 9.14 11.80 0.37
CA LEU A 114 9.48 10.40 0.09
C LEU A 114 10.02 10.28 -1.34
N LYS A 115 10.91 9.32 -1.57
CA LYS A 115 11.37 8.95 -2.90
C LYS A 115 11.21 7.45 -3.12
N ASP A 116 10.72 7.06 -4.29
CA ASP A 116 10.92 5.69 -4.75
C ASP A 116 12.42 5.45 -4.95
N LYS A 117 12.85 4.23 -4.69
CA LYS A 117 14.17 3.81 -5.13
C LYS A 117 14.15 3.59 -6.64
N ASP A 118 15.16 4.07 -7.35
CA ASP A 118 15.30 3.80 -8.77
C ASP A 118 15.26 2.29 -9.05
N TYR A 119 14.45 1.89 -10.03
CA TYR A 119 14.20 0.47 -10.36
C TYR A 119 13.67 -0.34 -9.17
N GLY A 120 13.07 0.33 -8.17
CA GLY A 120 12.58 -0.29 -6.94
C GLY A 120 11.28 -1.07 -7.10
N THR A 121 10.57 -0.89 -8.22
CA THR A 121 9.40 -1.70 -8.57
C THR A 121 9.86 -2.92 -9.36
N GLN A 122 9.45 -4.11 -8.91
CA GLN A 122 9.81 -5.36 -9.56
C GLN A 122 8.62 -6.32 -9.57
N PHE A 123 8.44 -6.99 -10.70
CA PHE A 123 7.46 -8.05 -10.90
C PHE A 123 8.21 -9.33 -11.26
N THR A 124 8.32 -10.27 -10.35
CA THR A 124 8.95 -11.56 -10.60
C THR A 124 7.87 -12.60 -10.87
N PRO A 125 7.85 -13.25 -12.04
CA PRO A 125 6.85 -14.26 -12.37
C PRO A 125 6.72 -15.32 -11.28
N PHE A 126 5.49 -15.63 -10.92
CA PHE A 126 5.15 -16.58 -9.85
C PHE A 126 3.94 -17.42 -10.27
N ASP A 127 4.00 -18.72 -9.98
CA ASP A 127 2.88 -19.64 -10.16
C ASP A 127 2.18 -19.84 -8.81
N ASP A 128 0.99 -19.27 -8.66
CA ASP A 128 0.15 -19.43 -7.47
C ASP A 128 -0.82 -20.60 -7.71
N ALA A 129 -0.36 -21.82 -7.43
CA ALA A 129 -1.13 -23.05 -7.54
C ALA A 129 -1.80 -23.25 -8.92
N GLY A 130 -1.09 -22.94 -9.99
CA GLY A 130 -1.58 -23.04 -11.37
C GLY A 130 -2.19 -21.75 -11.92
N THR A 131 -2.18 -20.68 -11.15
CA THR A 131 -2.57 -19.34 -11.60
C THR A 131 -1.33 -18.47 -11.75
N PHE A 132 -1.10 -17.96 -12.95
CA PHE A 132 0.02 -17.05 -13.21
C PHE A 132 -0.19 -15.70 -12.50
N SER A 133 0.82 -15.26 -11.77
CA SER A 133 0.85 -13.99 -11.07
C SER A 133 2.30 -13.52 -10.91
N TYR A 134 2.59 -12.62 -9.96
CA TYR A 134 3.94 -12.13 -9.68
C TYR A 134 4.19 -12.06 -8.16
N ASN A 135 5.47 -12.24 -7.77
CA ASN A 135 5.93 -11.62 -6.54
C ASN A 135 6.12 -10.13 -6.84
N VAL A 136 5.54 -9.26 -6.03
CA VAL A 136 5.52 -7.82 -6.26
C VAL A 136 6.34 -7.10 -5.22
N ARG A 137 7.33 -6.34 -5.70
CA ARG A 137 8.19 -5.54 -4.84
C ARG A 137 8.07 -4.06 -5.18
N GLN A 138 8.08 -3.22 -4.14
CA GLN A 138 8.29 -1.78 -4.24
C GLN A 138 9.25 -1.33 -3.15
N ALA A 139 10.25 -0.54 -3.55
CA ALA A 139 11.26 -0.02 -2.63
C ALA A 139 11.30 1.51 -2.64
N PHE A 140 11.62 2.07 -1.49
CA PHE A 140 11.66 3.50 -1.20
C PHE A 140 12.97 3.88 -0.51
N LEU A 141 13.30 5.16 -0.56
CA LEU A 141 14.45 5.75 0.12
C LEU A 141 13.96 6.69 1.22
N LEU A 142 14.34 6.40 2.45
CA LEU A 142 14.07 7.24 3.61
C LEU A 142 15.33 7.99 4.05
N ASP A 143 15.15 9.18 4.61
CA ASP A 143 16.27 9.89 5.23
C ASP A 143 16.83 9.11 6.43
N LYS A 144 18.10 9.28 6.70
CA LYS A 144 18.82 8.54 7.74
C LYS A 144 18.17 8.66 9.12
N ASP A 145 17.71 9.86 9.45
CA ASP A 145 17.16 10.18 10.78
C ASP A 145 15.61 10.18 10.78
N GLU A 146 14.99 9.75 9.69
CA GLU A 146 13.55 9.67 9.58
C GLU A 146 13.03 8.51 10.44
N VAL A 147 12.01 8.78 11.25
CA VAL A 147 11.32 7.79 12.06
C VAL A 147 10.00 7.44 11.42
N ILE A 148 9.69 6.14 11.37
CA ILE A 148 8.41 5.63 10.85
C ILE A 148 7.71 4.76 11.89
N TYR A 149 6.39 4.84 11.90
CA TYR A 149 5.48 4.08 12.78
C TYR A 149 4.47 3.31 11.93
N GLY A 150 3.75 2.34 12.52
CA GLY A 150 2.66 1.65 11.84
C GLY A 150 2.87 0.16 11.72
N LEU A 151 2.45 -0.42 10.58
CA LEU A 151 2.47 -1.85 10.23
C LEU A 151 1.53 -2.72 11.08
N GLY A 152 0.58 -2.09 11.78
CA GLY A 152 -0.37 -2.76 12.66
C GLY A 152 0.21 -3.11 14.02
N GLN A 153 -0.37 -4.11 14.66
CA GLN A 153 0.07 -4.58 15.97
C GLN A 153 1.10 -5.70 15.81
N GLN A 154 2.34 -5.39 16.11
CA GLN A 154 3.46 -6.34 16.09
C GLN A 154 4.04 -6.48 17.51
N GLN A 155 4.32 -7.71 17.93
CA GLN A 155 4.86 -7.98 19.28
C GLN A 155 6.38 -7.89 19.34
N THR A 156 6.94 -6.88 18.72
CA THR A 156 8.41 -6.66 18.69
C THR A 156 8.91 -5.82 19.86
N GLY A 157 8.00 -5.18 20.62
CA GLY A 157 8.34 -4.20 21.64
C GLY A 157 8.88 -2.89 21.09
N LYS A 158 8.82 -2.69 19.76
CA LYS A 158 9.33 -1.49 19.07
C LYS A 158 8.20 -0.69 18.46
N VAL A 159 8.20 0.62 18.71
CA VAL A 159 7.26 1.58 18.11
C VAL A 159 7.85 2.14 16.81
N ASN A 160 9.13 2.50 16.82
CA ASN A 160 9.84 2.90 15.60
C ASN A 160 10.16 1.67 14.76
N GLN A 161 9.69 1.66 13.52
CA GLN A 161 9.84 0.53 12.58
C GLN A 161 11.10 0.61 11.71
N ARG A 162 12.02 1.54 11.99
CA ARG A 162 13.31 1.61 11.30
C ARG A 162 14.19 0.41 11.62
N ASN A 163 14.90 -0.07 10.61
CA ASN A 163 15.78 -1.24 10.69
C ASN A 163 15.05 -2.50 11.18
N GLN A 164 13.81 -2.69 10.72
CA GLN A 164 13.00 -3.87 11.01
C GLN A 164 12.83 -4.72 9.76
N LYS A 165 12.69 -6.03 9.98
CA LYS A 165 12.22 -6.99 8.98
C LYS A 165 11.01 -7.70 9.57
N LEU A 166 9.84 -7.49 8.98
CA LEU A 166 8.55 -7.95 9.52
C LEU A 166 7.77 -8.68 8.43
N PHE A 167 7.30 -9.87 8.75
CA PHE A 167 6.40 -10.61 7.89
C PHE A 167 4.97 -10.21 8.21
N LEU A 168 4.40 -9.38 7.34
CA LEU A 168 3.09 -8.79 7.50
C LEU A 168 2.00 -9.78 7.06
N ARG A 169 1.34 -10.39 8.01
CA ARG A 169 0.12 -11.16 7.84
C ARG A 169 -0.65 -11.21 9.15
N ASN A 170 -1.97 -11.38 9.05
CA ASN A 170 -2.80 -11.60 10.22
C ASN A 170 -2.57 -13.02 10.76
N LYS A 171 -2.21 -13.12 12.02
CA LYS A 171 -2.02 -14.39 12.74
C LYS A 171 -2.30 -14.19 14.22
N ASN A 172 -2.29 -15.29 15.00
CA ASN A 172 -2.40 -15.18 16.45
C ASN A 172 -1.38 -14.17 17.00
N MET A 173 -1.86 -13.22 17.79
CA MET A 173 -1.07 -12.16 18.46
C MET A 173 -0.46 -11.09 17.51
N SER A 174 -0.80 -11.06 16.24
CA SER A 174 -0.34 -10.02 15.31
C SER A 174 -1.46 -9.58 14.37
N ILE A 175 -1.60 -8.27 14.21
CA ILE A 175 -2.53 -7.65 13.26
C ILE A 175 -1.68 -6.92 12.22
N CYS A 176 -1.91 -7.22 10.95
CA CYS A 176 -1.24 -6.56 9.85
C CYS A 176 -2.10 -5.39 9.34
N ILE A 177 -1.50 -4.21 9.31
CA ILE A 177 -2.02 -3.05 8.59
C ILE A 177 -0.83 -2.52 7.78
N PRO A 178 -0.79 -2.72 6.44
CA PRO A 178 0.36 -2.36 5.61
C PRO A 178 0.40 -0.85 5.35
N PHE A 179 0.46 -0.11 6.43
CA PHE A 179 0.50 1.34 6.48
C PHE A 179 1.62 1.82 7.38
N ILE A 180 2.41 2.75 6.91
CA ILE A 180 3.39 3.48 7.69
C ILE A 180 3.05 4.96 7.78
N HIS A 181 3.43 5.58 8.88
CA HIS A 181 3.38 7.02 9.12
C HIS A 181 4.78 7.55 9.43
N SER A 182 5.21 8.57 8.71
CA SER A 182 6.51 9.22 8.92
C SER A 182 6.38 10.48 9.77
N VAL A 183 7.41 10.74 10.56
CA VAL A 183 7.55 12.03 11.30
C VAL A 183 7.60 13.25 10.39
N LYS A 184 7.82 13.08 9.09
CA LYS A 184 7.73 14.14 8.08
C LYS A 184 6.29 14.58 7.78
N GLY A 185 5.29 13.92 8.37
CA GLY A 185 3.87 14.23 8.20
C GLY A 185 3.25 13.63 6.95
N TYR A 186 3.74 12.48 6.49
CA TYR A 186 3.10 11.69 5.45
C TYR A 186 2.82 10.26 5.92
N GLY A 187 1.87 9.61 5.28
CA GLY A 187 1.60 8.18 5.37
C GLY A 187 1.75 7.49 4.02
N LEU A 188 2.09 6.22 4.05
CA LEU A 188 2.15 5.34 2.90
C LEU A 188 1.32 4.09 3.19
N TYR A 189 0.28 3.86 2.40
CA TYR A 189 -0.55 2.67 2.46
C TYR A 189 -0.23 1.76 1.27
N TRP A 190 0.24 0.54 1.56
CA TRP A 190 0.52 -0.50 0.59
C TRP A 190 -0.71 -1.39 0.42
N ASP A 191 -1.38 -1.29 -0.72
CA ASP A 191 -2.63 -1.99 -0.97
C ASP A 191 -2.40 -3.32 -1.71
N ASN A 192 -1.93 -4.31 -0.96
CA ASN A 192 -1.80 -5.69 -1.43
C ASN A 192 -2.34 -6.63 -0.35
N TYR A 193 -3.06 -7.70 -0.76
CA TYR A 193 -3.79 -8.59 0.14
C TYR A 193 -3.02 -9.87 0.49
N SER A 194 -1.90 -10.11 -0.18
CA SER A 194 -1.05 -11.28 0.11
C SER A 194 -0.11 -11.02 1.28
N PRO A 195 0.43 -12.07 1.92
CA PRO A 195 1.50 -11.89 2.88
C PRO A 195 2.64 -11.08 2.27
N THR A 196 3.14 -10.13 3.05
CA THR A 196 4.13 -9.16 2.57
C THR A 196 5.31 -9.09 3.52
N MET A 197 6.53 -9.21 3.01
CA MET A 197 7.72 -8.93 3.77
C MET A 197 8.00 -7.43 3.74
N PHE A 198 7.88 -6.77 4.89
CA PHE A 198 8.40 -5.42 5.09
C PHE A 198 9.85 -5.49 5.51
N THR A 199 10.70 -4.72 4.87
CA THR A 199 12.12 -4.59 5.24
C THR A 199 12.52 -3.13 5.21
N ASP A 200 13.10 -2.65 6.30
CA ASP A 200 13.79 -1.37 6.35
C ASP A 200 15.24 -1.59 6.79
N ASN A 201 16.16 -1.03 6.04
CA ASN A 201 17.60 -1.06 6.28
C ASN A 201 18.23 0.26 5.80
N PRO A 202 19.54 0.50 6.02
CA PRO A 202 20.17 1.76 5.60
C PRO A 202 20.13 2.06 4.10
N GLN A 203 19.88 1.07 3.25
CA GLN A 203 19.88 1.21 1.79
C GLN A 203 18.50 1.45 1.21
N GLU A 204 17.46 0.97 1.89
CA GLU A 204 16.08 1.05 1.39
C GLU A 204 15.05 0.62 2.43
N MET A 205 13.82 1.04 2.22
CA MET A 205 12.62 0.45 2.80
C MET A 205 11.83 -0.23 1.68
N SER A 206 11.37 -1.46 1.89
CA SER A 206 10.61 -2.18 0.86
C SER A 206 9.41 -2.94 1.40
N PHE A 207 8.41 -3.10 0.52
CA PHE A 207 7.33 -4.06 0.64
C PHE A 207 7.53 -5.11 -0.47
N ASP A 208 7.62 -6.37 -0.07
CA ASP A 208 7.80 -7.51 -0.95
C ASP A 208 6.64 -8.48 -0.73
N SER A 209 5.61 -8.40 -1.59
CA SER A 209 4.39 -9.21 -1.50
C SER A 209 4.56 -10.55 -2.22
N GLU A 210 4.08 -11.63 -1.61
CA GLU A 210 4.21 -12.98 -2.17
C GLU A 210 3.43 -13.15 -3.48
N VAL A 211 2.25 -12.51 -3.58
CA VAL A 211 1.38 -12.62 -4.77
C VAL A 211 0.74 -11.28 -5.08
N GLY A 212 0.69 -10.91 -6.36
CA GLY A 212 -0.04 -9.75 -6.85
C GLY A 212 0.20 -9.48 -8.34
N ASP A 213 -0.73 -8.78 -8.97
CA ASP A 213 -0.68 -8.41 -10.38
C ASP A 213 -0.36 -6.93 -10.57
N CYS A 214 -0.21 -6.18 -9.48
CA CYS A 214 0.13 -4.77 -9.47
C CYS A 214 0.88 -4.37 -8.20
N ALA A 215 1.67 -3.31 -8.29
CA ALA A 215 2.13 -2.53 -7.14
C ALA A 215 1.20 -1.33 -6.98
N ASP A 216 0.42 -1.32 -5.90
CA ASP A 216 -0.61 -0.30 -5.64
C ASP A 216 -0.39 0.30 -4.26
N TYR A 217 -0.15 1.61 -4.21
CA TYR A 217 0.03 2.28 -2.95
C TYR A 217 -0.52 3.71 -2.98
N TYR A 218 -0.89 4.19 -1.80
CA TYR A 218 -1.41 5.52 -1.59
C TYR A 218 -0.45 6.33 -0.73
N PHE A 219 -0.06 7.49 -1.23
CA PHE A 219 0.70 8.48 -0.49
C PHE A 219 -0.27 9.51 0.06
N ILE A 220 -0.20 9.75 1.38
CA ILE A 220 -1.12 10.61 2.12
C ILE A 220 -0.30 11.68 2.83
N TYR A 221 -0.50 12.95 2.48
CA TYR A 221 0.18 14.06 3.15
C TYR A 221 -0.76 14.74 4.13
N GLY A 222 -0.38 14.76 5.40
CA GLY A 222 -1.16 15.39 6.46
C GLY A 222 -0.41 16.50 7.20
N SER A 223 0.85 16.78 6.83
CA SER A 223 1.79 17.69 7.50
C SER A 223 2.14 17.29 8.95
N ASN A 224 1.28 16.57 9.64
CA ASN A 224 1.46 16.00 10.99
C ASN A 224 0.67 14.69 11.13
N ALA A 225 0.77 14.04 12.29
CA ALA A 225 0.13 12.75 12.55
C ALA A 225 -1.40 12.82 12.43
N ASP A 226 -2.02 13.84 12.98
CA ASP A 226 -3.49 13.98 12.96
C ASP A 226 -4.00 14.14 11.53
N GLY A 227 -3.31 14.96 10.73
CA GLY A 227 -3.66 15.13 9.32
C GLY A 227 -3.47 13.86 8.50
N VAL A 228 -2.42 13.08 8.77
CA VAL A 228 -2.21 11.77 8.12
C VAL A 228 -3.32 10.80 8.47
N ILE A 229 -3.71 10.69 9.74
CA ILE A 229 -4.80 9.82 10.19
C ILE A 229 -6.16 10.28 9.62
N ALA A 230 -6.38 11.60 9.55
CA ALA A 230 -7.56 12.15 8.89
C ALA A 230 -7.61 11.74 7.40
N GLY A 231 -6.47 11.81 6.70
CA GLY A 231 -6.35 11.36 5.31
C GLY A 231 -6.57 9.85 5.12
N VAL A 232 -6.07 9.02 6.05
CA VAL A 232 -6.38 7.57 6.06
C VAL A 232 -7.88 7.34 6.20
N ARG A 233 -8.51 8.05 7.13
CA ARG A 233 -9.97 7.94 7.36
C ARG A 233 -10.77 8.44 6.15
N ASP A 234 -10.32 9.47 5.49
CA ASP A 234 -10.92 9.97 4.25
C ASP A 234 -10.80 8.91 3.13
N LEU A 235 -9.63 8.29 2.99
CA LEU A 235 -9.37 7.26 1.98
C LEU A 235 -10.16 5.97 2.22
N THR A 236 -10.23 5.50 3.47
CA THR A 236 -10.79 4.18 3.82
C THR A 236 -12.21 4.21 4.37
N GLY A 237 -12.76 5.40 4.53
CA GLY A 237 -14.07 5.59 5.13
C GLY A 237 -14.03 5.71 6.66
N GLN A 238 -15.16 6.12 7.21
CA GLN A 238 -15.31 6.34 8.64
C GLN A 238 -15.64 5.03 9.35
N ALA A 239 -14.90 4.71 10.42
CA ALA A 239 -15.24 3.59 11.28
C ALA A 239 -16.63 3.81 11.92
N PRO A 240 -17.50 2.78 11.96
CA PRO A 240 -18.80 2.89 12.63
C PRO A 240 -18.62 3.04 14.13
N LEU A 241 -19.56 3.76 14.76
CA LEU A 241 -19.62 3.81 16.22
C LEU A 241 -20.16 2.48 16.72
N TYR A 242 -19.39 1.80 17.55
CA TYR A 242 -19.83 0.57 18.18
C TYR A 242 -20.91 0.82 19.23
N PRO A 243 -21.86 -0.11 19.41
CA PRO A 243 -22.81 -0.06 20.52
C PRO A 243 -22.10 0.02 21.89
N LEU A 244 -22.66 0.76 22.83
CA LEU A 244 -22.02 0.99 24.13
C LEU A 244 -21.68 -0.31 24.87
N TRP A 245 -22.48 -1.36 24.71
CA TRP A 245 -22.27 -2.66 25.36
C TRP A 245 -20.97 -3.34 24.91
N THR A 246 -20.45 -3.05 23.70
CA THR A 246 -19.17 -3.61 23.24
C THR A 246 -17.98 -3.09 24.02
N LEU A 247 -18.11 -1.98 24.73
CA LEU A 247 -17.09 -1.39 25.59
C LEU A 247 -17.14 -1.94 27.02
N GLY A 248 -18.09 -2.83 27.32
CA GLY A 248 -18.23 -3.46 28.62
C GLY A 248 -17.31 -4.65 28.82
N PHE A 249 -17.56 -5.40 29.86
CA PHE A 249 -16.75 -6.56 30.20
C PHE A 249 -17.01 -7.73 29.25
N TRP A 250 -15.94 -8.26 28.66
CA TRP A 250 -15.94 -9.44 27.82
C TRP A 250 -15.31 -10.60 28.56
N GLN A 251 -16.10 -11.66 28.81
CA GLN A 251 -15.57 -12.88 29.40
C GLN A 251 -15.06 -13.83 28.31
N CYS A 252 -13.77 -14.06 28.33
CA CYS A 252 -13.11 -15.08 27.54
C CYS A 252 -12.44 -16.09 28.44
N ARG A 253 -12.74 -17.38 28.25
CA ARG A 253 -12.02 -18.46 28.91
C ARG A 253 -11.98 -19.67 27.99
N GLU A 254 -10.79 -20.17 27.71
CA GLU A 254 -10.60 -21.45 27.08
C GLU A 254 -11.19 -22.58 27.94
N ARG A 255 -11.76 -23.61 27.31
CA ARG A 255 -12.31 -24.82 27.96
C ARG A 255 -13.61 -24.64 28.75
N ILE A 256 -14.44 -23.69 28.41
CA ILE A 256 -15.84 -23.72 28.86
C ILE A 256 -16.56 -24.78 28.01
N ARG A 257 -16.65 -26.01 28.53
CA ARG A 257 -17.10 -27.19 27.75
C ARG A 257 -18.61 -27.37 27.72
N VAL A 258 -19.32 -26.87 28.72
CA VAL A 258 -20.77 -27.07 28.83
C VAL A 258 -21.51 -25.78 29.13
N ARG A 259 -22.74 -25.68 28.62
CA ARG A 259 -23.64 -24.53 28.81
C ARG A 259 -23.83 -24.18 30.30
N MET A 260 -23.92 -25.20 31.17
CA MET A 260 -24.08 -25.01 32.61
C MET A 260 -22.91 -24.28 33.27
N ASN A 261 -21.67 -24.51 32.80
CA ASN A 261 -20.50 -23.78 33.28
C ASN A 261 -20.55 -22.31 32.88
N CYS A 262 -21.04 -22.02 31.67
CA CYS A 262 -21.29 -20.67 31.23
C CYS A 262 -22.34 -19.94 32.11
N ALA A 263 -23.45 -20.61 32.37
CA ALA A 263 -24.51 -20.06 33.20
C ALA A 263 -24.07 -19.82 34.67
N LYS A 264 -23.35 -20.77 35.26
CA LYS A 264 -22.80 -20.63 36.60
C LYS A 264 -21.81 -19.45 36.68
N TRP A 265 -20.99 -19.31 35.66
CA TRP A 265 -20.02 -18.23 35.60
C TRP A 265 -20.72 -16.85 35.47
N LEU A 266 -21.75 -16.77 34.63
CA LEU A 266 -22.61 -15.61 34.48
C LEU A 266 -23.24 -15.20 35.80
N MET A 267 -23.86 -16.16 36.54
CA MET A 267 -24.45 -15.90 37.83
C MET A 267 -23.43 -15.34 38.82
N ASN A 268 -22.23 -15.90 38.89
CA ASN A 268 -21.17 -15.42 39.76
C ASN A 268 -20.76 -13.98 39.43
N THR A 269 -20.70 -13.62 38.14
CA THR A 269 -20.40 -12.26 37.68
C THR A 269 -21.49 -11.28 38.13
N VAL A 270 -22.75 -11.65 37.97
CA VAL A 270 -23.91 -10.84 38.41
C VAL A 270 -23.94 -10.71 39.96
N ILE A 271 -23.73 -11.81 40.69
CA ILE A 271 -23.67 -11.80 42.15
C ILE A 271 -22.52 -10.93 42.65
N GLY A 272 -21.37 -10.96 41.95
CA GLY A 272 -20.20 -10.11 42.24
C GLY A 272 -20.39 -8.63 41.88
N LYS A 273 -21.58 -8.24 41.37
CA LYS A 273 -21.91 -6.87 40.94
C LYS A 273 -20.97 -6.31 39.87
N PHE A 274 -20.35 -7.17 39.08
CA PHE A 274 -19.60 -6.74 37.88
C PHE A 274 -20.60 -6.35 36.79
N LEU A 275 -20.34 -5.24 36.12
CA LEU A 275 -21.10 -4.86 34.93
C LEU A 275 -20.78 -5.83 33.80
N TRP A 276 -21.73 -6.70 33.49
CA TRP A 276 -21.61 -7.69 32.46
C TRP A 276 -22.34 -7.24 31.19
N MET A 277 -21.66 -7.27 30.06
CA MET A 277 -22.21 -6.83 28.79
C MET A 277 -22.37 -7.98 27.81
N GLU A 278 -21.42 -8.93 27.79
CA GLU A 278 -21.50 -10.10 26.91
C GLU A 278 -20.60 -11.25 27.40
N SER A 279 -20.94 -12.48 27.01
CA SER A 279 -20.07 -13.64 27.21
C SER A 279 -19.64 -14.23 25.89
N PHE A 280 -18.36 -14.42 25.77
CA PHE A 280 -17.73 -15.05 24.60
C PHE A 280 -17.12 -16.39 24.98
N ARG A 281 -17.35 -17.41 24.14
CA ARG A 281 -16.78 -18.74 24.32
C ARG A 281 -15.74 -19.02 23.27
N ILE A 282 -14.49 -19.23 23.68
CA ILE A 282 -13.48 -19.86 22.84
C ILE A 282 -13.48 -21.35 23.16
N GLY A 283 -13.96 -22.17 22.22
CA GLY A 283 -13.84 -23.62 22.29
C GLY A 283 -12.50 -24.08 21.73
N SER A 284 -11.93 -25.16 22.26
CA SER A 284 -10.93 -25.91 21.52
C SER A 284 -11.58 -26.37 20.20
N ILE A 285 -10.91 -26.11 19.10
CA ILE A 285 -11.32 -26.59 17.77
C ILE A 285 -11.36 -28.12 17.85
N GLY A 286 -12.52 -28.71 17.84
CA GLY A 286 -12.69 -30.16 17.86
C GLY A 286 -14.04 -30.67 18.31
N ASP A 287 -14.72 -30.05 19.25
CA ASP A 287 -15.88 -30.65 19.89
C ASP A 287 -17.06 -29.71 20.13
N VAL A 288 -17.47 -28.93 19.17
CA VAL A 288 -18.84 -28.40 19.26
C VAL A 288 -19.40 -28.10 17.87
N ILE A 289 -20.10 -29.04 17.36
CA ILE A 289 -21.25 -28.77 16.52
C ILE A 289 -22.27 -28.05 17.42
N LEU A 290 -22.44 -26.77 17.24
CA LEU A 290 -23.62 -26.09 17.70
C LEU A 290 -24.79 -26.63 16.88
N THR A 291 -25.39 -27.72 17.29
CA THR A 291 -26.72 -28.06 16.85
C THR A 291 -27.64 -27.01 17.47
N GLY A 292 -27.89 -25.96 16.70
CA GLY A 292 -29.03 -25.12 16.89
C GLY A 292 -30.26 -25.98 16.63
N THR A 293 -30.95 -26.33 17.67
CA THR A 293 -32.35 -26.69 17.64
C THR A 293 -33.08 -25.90 18.69
N PRO A 294 -34.30 -25.44 18.39
CA PRO A 294 -35.04 -24.36 19.01
C PRO A 294 -35.28 -24.53 20.50
#